data_b3b5038041942d48b2a7964af1ff937d
#
_entry.id   b3b5038041942d48b2a7964af1ff937d
#
_cell.length_a   1.000
_cell.length_b   1.000
_cell.length_c   1.000
_cell.angle_alpha   90.00
_cell.angle_beta   90.00
_cell.angle_gamma   90.00
#
_symmetry.space_group_name_H-M   'P 1'
#
loop_
_entity.id
_entity.type
_entity.pdbx_description
1 polymer ?
#
loop_
_entity_poly.entity_id
_entity_poly.type
_entity_poly.pdbx_seq_one_letter_code
_entity_poly.pdbx_strand_id
1 'polypeptide(L)'
;MAFSSYWVDDPSDISHYGVKGMKWGVRKAEKRRYKYVSQAKHRLKLNKSAKATYEKEIERYKKATERDLRKEVDDPELFDQFGGIEGYRKALIDDNIMSRKISEAAIKAGELEVKFYKDLPVSTLKSRKKLKAAKAAFGEER
;
A
#
# COMPACT_ATOMS: atom_id res chain seq x y z
N MET A 1 -12.11 -7.56 -32.42
CA MET A 1 -12.44 -7.53 -32.07
C MET A 1 -12.46 -7.60 -31.60
N ALA A 2 -11.86 -8.05 -31.68
CA ALA A 2 -12.03 -8.23 -31.27
C ALA A 2 -11.84 -8.42 -30.79
N PHE A 3 -11.38 -8.82 -30.80
CA PHE A 3 -11.53 -9.02 -30.39
C PHE A 3 -11.60 -8.69 -29.85
N SER A 4 -11.16 -8.92 -29.85
CA SER A 4 -11.33 -8.77 -29.40
C SER A 4 -11.26 -8.53 -28.98
N SER A 5 -10.93 -8.56 -29.06
CA SER A 5 -11.05 -8.43 -28.69
C SER A 5 -10.91 -8.31 -28.13
N TYR A 6 -10.61 -8.32 -28.19
CA TYR A 6 -10.57 -8.40 -27.64
C TYR A 6 -10.15 -8.13 -27.17
N TRP A 7 -9.96 -7.92 -27.18
CA TRP A 7 -9.53 -8.18 -26.74
C TRP A 7 -9.17 -7.84 -26.74
N VAL A 8 -8.71 -7.80 -26.95
CA VAL A 8 -8.53 -7.64 -26.96
C VAL A 8 -8.53 -7.04 -26.84
N ASP A 9 -8.19 -6.70 -27.12
CA ASP A 9 -8.23 -6.21 -27.04
C ASP A 9 -7.84 -5.45 -26.57
N ASP A 10 -7.50 -5.18 -26.43
CA ASP A 10 -6.95 -4.70 -25.96
C ASP A 10 -5.97 -4.81 -25.92
N PRO A 11 -5.45 -4.56 -26.09
CA PRO A 11 -4.67 -4.84 -25.83
C PRO A 11 -4.00 -4.78 -25.17
N SER A 12 -4.20 -4.53 -25.07
CA SER A 12 -3.74 -4.75 -24.35
C SER A 12 -4.07 -5.75 -24.05
N ASP A 13 -4.18 -6.12 -24.93
CA ASP A 13 -4.64 -6.99 -24.86
C ASP A 13 -4.67 -8.19 -25.13
N ILE A 14 -4.64 -8.18 -25.68
CA ILE A 14 -4.83 -9.56 -25.79
C ILE A 14 -3.65 -10.40 -25.89
N SER A 15 -2.65 -9.96 -26.53
CA SER A 15 -1.43 -10.71 -26.63
C SER A 15 -0.77 -10.90 -25.29
N HIS A 16 -1.00 -10.03 -24.37
CA HIS A 16 -0.36 -10.18 -23.07
C HIS A 16 -1.24 -10.82 -22.06
N TYR A 17 -2.51 -10.88 -22.29
CA TYR A 17 -3.42 -11.62 -21.45
C TYR A 17 -3.89 -12.87 -22.10
N GLY A 18 -3.66 -12.96 -23.38
CA GLY A 18 -4.06 -14.07 -24.16
C GLY A 18 -2.86 -14.75 -24.74
N VAL A 19 -2.19 -15.54 -23.93
CA VAL A 19 -1.20 -16.45 -24.49
C VAL A 19 -1.93 -17.30 -25.50
N LYS A 20 -1.33 -17.46 -26.70
CA LYS A 20 -1.92 -18.23 -27.77
C LYS A 20 -2.27 -19.62 -27.27
N GLY A 21 -3.51 -20.06 -27.52
CA GLY A 21 -3.99 -21.35 -27.06
C GLY A 21 -4.57 -21.38 -25.66
N MET A 22 -4.46 -20.28 -24.92
CA MET A 22 -5.02 -20.18 -23.59
C MET A 22 -6.55 -20.07 -23.68
N LYS A 23 -7.26 -20.84 -22.85
CA LYS A 23 -8.72 -20.79 -22.81
C LYS A 23 -9.19 -19.45 -22.31
N TRP A 24 -10.34 -18.99 -22.81
CA TRP A 24 -10.91 -17.69 -22.44
C TRP A 24 -11.06 -17.51 -20.93
N GLY A 25 -11.54 -18.51 -20.21
CA GLY A 25 -11.71 -18.42 -18.76
C GLY A 25 -10.39 -18.23 -18.02
N VAL A 26 -9.32 -18.89 -18.48
CA VAL A 26 -7.98 -18.76 -17.90
C VAL A 26 -7.42 -17.36 -18.17
N ARG A 27 -7.59 -16.86 -19.39
CA ARG A 27 -7.15 -15.48 -19.71
C ARG A 27 -7.85 -14.44 -18.84
N LYS A 28 -9.14 -14.59 -18.65
CA LYS A 28 -9.92 -13.69 -17.82
C LYS A 28 -9.48 -13.74 -16.36
N ALA A 29 -9.22 -14.95 -15.86
CA ALA A 29 -8.72 -15.14 -14.50
C ALA A 29 -7.36 -14.51 -14.30
N GLU A 30 -6.42 -14.68 -15.23
CA GLU A 30 -5.09 -14.09 -15.16
C GLU A 30 -5.13 -12.57 -15.28
N LYS A 31 -6.07 -12.02 -16.03
CA LYS A 31 -6.28 -10.58 -16.12
C LYS A 31 -6.75 -10.02 -14.77
N ARG A 32 -7.62 -10.75 -14.07
CA ARG A 32 -8.05 -10.39 -12.71
C ARG A 32 -6.87 -10.43 -11.74
N ARG A 33 -6.06 -11.49 -11.82
CA ARG A 33 -4.86 -11.62 -10.98
C ARG A 33 -3.95 -10.41 -11.18
N TYR A 34 -3.65 -10.08 -12.42
CA TYR A 34 -2.80 -8.93 -12.75
C TYR A 34 -3.35 -7.65 -12.12
N LYS A 35 -4.64 -7.41 -12.26
CA LYS A 35 -5.30 -6.23 -11.70
C LYS A 35 -5.11 -6.15 -10.17
N TYR A 36 -5.42 -7.23 -9.47
CA TYR A 36 -5.36 -7.23 -8.00
C TYR A 36 -3.93 -7.19 -7.48
N VAL A 37 -3.01 -7.90 -8.13
CA VAL A 37 -1.60 -7.84 -7.77
C VAL A 37 -1.04 -6.43 -7.99
N SER A 38 -1.39 -5.80 -9.12
CA SER A 38 -0.93 -4.44 -9.41
C SER A 38 -1.44 -3.43 -8.38
N GLN A 39 -2.72 -3.54 -8.01
CA GLN A 39 -3.30 -2.68 -6.99
C GLN A 39 -2.64 -2.87 -5.63
N ALA A 40 -2.40 -4.12 -5.24
CA ALA A 40 -1.74 -4.44 -3.98
C ALA A 40 -0.30 -3.91 -3.96
N LYS A 41 0.43 -4.07 -5.06
CA LYS A 41 1.80 -3.55 -5.18
C LYS A 41 1.83 -2.02 -5.11
N HIS A 42 0.84 -1.37 -5.70
CA HIS A 42 0.76 0.09 -5.65
C HIS A 42 0.56 0.58 -4.21
N ARG A 43 -0.38 -0.03 -3.47
CA ARG A 43 -0.59 0.30 -2.06
C ARG A 43 0.66 0.06 -1.23
N LEU A 44 1.34 -1.06 -1.49
CA LEU A 44 2.59 -1.39 -0.81
C LEU A 44 3.67 -0.32 -1.05
N LYS A 45 3.79 0.14 -2.29
CA LYS A 45 4.73 1.20 -2.65
C LYS A 45 4.42 2.49 -1.90
N LEU A 46 3.14 2.87 -1.79
CA LEU A 46 2.73 4.07 -1.06
C LEU A 46 3.09 3.94 0.43
N ASN A 47 2.88 2.78 1.03
CA ASN A 47 3.22 2.56 2.44
C ASN A 47 4.73 2.61 2.68
N LYS A 48 5.52 2.08 1.77
CA LYS A 48 7.00 2.17 1.85
C LYS A 48 7.48 3.61 1.75
N SER A 49 6.85 4.38 0.86
CA SER A 49 7.15 5.80 0.70
C SER A 49 6.79 6.59 1.97
N ALA A 50 5.63 6.30 2.56
CA ALA A 50 5.21 6.93 3.81
C ALA A 50 6.19 6.63 4.94
N LYS A 51 6.62 5.37 5.07
CA LYS A 51 7.61 4.98 6.08
C LYS A 51 8.91 5.79 5.92
N ALA A 52 9.40 5.93 4.70
CA ALA A 52 10.61 6.69 4.42
C ALA A 52 10.44 8.16 4.82
N THR A 53 9.25 8.73 4.58
CA THR A 53 8.95 10.11 4.97
C THR A 53 9.00 10.28 6.49
N TYR A 54 8.39 9.36 7.23
CA TYR A 54 8.40 9.42 8.70
C TYR A 54 9.82 9.28 9.24
N GLU A 55 10.64 8.42 8.66
CA GLU A 55 12.05 8.27 9.07
C GLU A 55 12.83 9.57 8.85
N LYS A 56 12.60 10.27 7.73
CA LYS A 56 13.22 11.56 7.46
C LYS A 56 12.78 12.61 8.46
N GLU A 57 11.50 12.63 8.80
CA GLU A 57 10.97 13.58 9.77
C GLU A 57 11.55 13.37 11.16
N ILE A 58 11.71 12.10 11.58
CA ILE A 58 12.33 11.77 12.85
C ILE A 58 13.76 12.33 12.90
N GLU A 59 14.55 12.12 11.85
CA GLU A 59 15.91 12.64 11.80
C GLU A 59 15.93 14.17 11.76
N ARG A 60 15.00 14.78 11.03
CA ARG A 60 14.89 16.24 10.97
C ARG A 60 14.62 16.83 12.34
N TYR A 61 13.67 16.27 13.08
CA TYR A 61 13.34 16.79 14.41
C TYR A 61 14.43 16.52 15.43
N LYS A 62 15.17 15.43 15.32
CA LYS A 62 16.32 15.16 16.18
C LYS A 62 17.43 16.21 16.00
N LYS A 63 17.60 16.69 14.77
CA LYS A 63 18.66 17.64 14.42
C LYS A 63 18.22 19.10 14.50
N ALA A 64 16.92 19.37 14.54
CA ALA A 64 16.38 20.73 14.54
C ALA A 64 16.83 21.50 15.78
N THR A 65 17.21 22.75 15.60
CA THR A 65 17.56 23.65 16.70
C THR A 65 16.28 24.19 17.34
N GLU A 66 16.38 24.71 18.54
CA GLU A 66 15.25 25.40 19.18
C GLU A 66 14.69 26.50 18.29
N ARG A 67 15.58 27.23 17.63
CA ARG A 67 15.20 28.28 16.71
C ARG A 67 14.34 27.75 15.56
N ASP A 68 14.75 26.61 14.99
CA ASP A 68 13.99 25.97 13.91
C ASP A 68 12.60 25.56 14.37
N LEU A 69 12.52 24.96 15.56
CA LEU A 69 11.25 24.51 16.11
C LEU A 69 10.32 25.69 16.42
N ARG A 70 10.87 26.78 16.94
CA ARG A 70 10.08 27.99 17.23
C ARG A 70 9.48 28.60 15.97
N LYS A 71 10.17 28.49 14.84
CA LYS A 71 9.66 29.04 13.57
C LYS A 71 8.47 28.27 13.02
N GLU A 72 8.30 27.01 13.40
CA GLU A 72 7.22 26.16 12.89
C GLU A 72 5.87 26.46 13.56
N VAL A 73 5.88 27.19 14.67
CA VAL A 73 4.68 27.42 15.47
C VAL A 73 4.44 28.93 15.63
N ASP A 74 3.25 29.37 15.27
CA ASP A 74 2.89 30.79 15.37
C ASP A 74 2.61 31.20 16.81
N ASP A 75 2.10 30.28 17.64
CA ASP A 75 1.75 30.57 19.03
C ASP A 75 2.75 29.92 19.99
N PRO A 76 3.61 30.76 20.65
CA PRO A 76 4.60 30.22 21.58
C PRO A 76 4.00 29.49 22.78
N GLU A 77 2.74 29.71 23.12
CA GLU A 77 2.07 29.04 24.23
C GLU A 77 1.89 27.55 23.95
N LEU A 78 1.92 27.15 22.69
CA LEU A 78 1.83 25.76 22.32
C LEU A 78 2.93 24.92 22.97
N PHE A 79 4.14 25.46 23.07
CA PHE A 79 5.26 24.75 23.67
C PHE A 79 5.01 24.43 25.16
N ASP A 80 4.29 25.28 25.87
CA ASP A 80 3.98 25.05 27.27
C ASP A 80 3.07 23.86 27.47
N GLN A 81 2.22 23.55 26.50
CA GLN A 81 1.34 22.38 26.55
C GLN A 81 2.13 21.06 26.51
N PHE A 82 3.35 21.11 25.99
CA PHE A 82 4.23 19.93 25.87
C PHE A 82 5.33 19.91 26.92
N GLY A 83 5.32 20.85 27.85
CA GLY A 83 6.36 20.94 28.87
C GLY A 83 7.62 21.62 28.40
N GLY A 84 7.49 22.52 27.41
CA GLY A 84 8.59 23.25 26.84
C GLY A 84 8.95 22.78 25.42
N ILE A 85 9.97 23.37 24.86
CA ILE A 85 10.35 23.10 23.48
C ILE A 85 10.90 21.70 23.28
N GLU A 86 11.62 21.16 24.29
CA GLU A 86 12.13 19.79 24.21
C GLU A 86 11.01 18.76 24.37
N GLY A 87 9.99 19.09 25.15
CA GLY A 87 8.77 18.28 25.22
C GLY A 87 8.04 18.24 23.89
N TYR A 88 7.97 19.39 23.22
CA TYR A 88 7.40 19.51 21.89
C TYR A 88 8.19 18.66 20.87
N ARG A 89 9.52 18.77 20.87
CA ARG A 89 10.41 17.96 20.03
C ARG A 89 10.13 16.47 20.22
N LYS A 90 10.10 16.04 21.48
CA LYS A 90 9.86 14.65 21.82
C LYS A 90 8.50 14.17 21.30
N ALA A 91 7.46 14.99 21.47
CA ALA A 91 6.12 14.65 21.00
C ALA A 91 6.08 14.46 19.48
N LEU A 92 6.77 15.31 18.72
CA LEU A 92 6.85 15.19 17.27
C LEU A 92 7.59 13.91 16.86
N ILE A 93 8.70 13.62 17.52
CA ILE A 93 9.48 12.41 17.25
C ILE A 93 8.65 11.17 17.57
N ASP A 94 8.00 11.13 18.73
CA ASP A 94 7.19 9.99 19.16
C ASP A 94 6.02 9.75 18.21
N ASP A 95 5.39 10.84 17.74
CA ASP A 95 4.28 10.77 16.80
C ASP A 95 4.73 10.16 15.46
N ASN A 96 5.88 10.57 14.97
CA ASN A 96 6.44 10.03 13.73
C ASN A 96 6.91 8.59 13.90
N ILE A 97 7.42 8.21 15.08
CA ILE A 97 7.76 6.83 15.39
C ILE A 97 6.52 5.95 15.34
N MET A 98 5.42 6.41 15.92
CA MET A 98 4.16 5.68 15.91
C MET A 98 3.65 5.52 14.48
N SER A 99 3.68 6.60 13.69
CA SER A 99 3.26 6.57 12.28
C SER A 99 4.13 5.61 11.47
N ARG A 100 5.44 5.59 11.74
CA ARG A 100 6.36 4.64 11.09
C ARG A 100 5.99 3.20 11.43
N LYS A 101 5.66 2.91 12.67
CA LYS A 101 5.25 1.56 13.10
C LYS A 101 3.98 1.12 12.39
N ILE A 102 3.02 2.02 12.25
CA ILE A 102 1.78 1.76 11.52
C ILE A 102 2.10 1.43 10.05
N SER A 103 2.99 2.21 9.44
CA SER A 103 3.40 1.96 8.06
C SER A 103 4.13 0.63 7.92
N GLU A 104 4.97 0.26 8.88
CA GLU A 104 5.66 -1.04 8.88
C GLU A 104 4.67 -2.21 8.93
N ALA A 105 3.65 -2.09 9.77
CA ALA A 105 2.58 -3.10 9.83
C ALA A 105 1.81 -3.18 8.50
N ALA A 106 1.52 -2.02 7.91
CA ALA A 106 0.83 -1.97 6.62
C ALA A 106 1.69 -2.58 5.49
N ILE A 107 3.01 -2.39 5.55
CA ILE A 107 3.94 -2.99 4.58
C ILE A 107 3.90 -4.51 4.69
N LYS A 108 3.97 -5.07 5.90
CA LYS A 108 3.89 -6.51 6.10
C LYS A 108 2.56 -7.07 5.59
N ALA A 109 1.46 -6.41 5.93
CA ALA A 109 0.13 -6.81 5.46
C ALA A 109 0.05 -6.73 3.93
N GLY A 110 0.65 -5.69 3.34
CA GLY A 110 0.68 -5.53 1.88
C GLY A 110 1.48 -6.60 1.17
N GLU A 111 2.60 -7.01 1.75
CA GLU A 111 3.40 -8.11 1.20
C GLU A 111 2.63 -9.42 1.21
N LEU A 112 1.91 -9.69 2.30
CA LEU A 112 1.03 -10.86 2.39
C LEU A 112 -0.11 -10.80 1.39
N GLU A 113 -0.66 -9.62 1.17
CA GLU A 113 -1.74 -9.42 0.20
C GLU A 113 -1.27 -9.68 -1.22
N VAL A 114 -0.09 -9.19 -1.59
CA VAL A 114 0.50 -9.46 -2.91
C VAL A 114 0.68 -10.95 -3.10
N LYS A 115 1.23 -11.64 -2.10
CA LYS A 115 1.42 -13.08 -2.16
C LYS A 115 0.08 -13.81 -2.27
N PHE A 116 -0.92 -13.39 -1.51
CA PHE A 116 -2.25 -13.97 -1.55
C PHE A 116 -2.81 -13.97 -2.98
N TYR A 117 -2.80 -12.82 -3.66
CA TYR A 117 -3.30 -12.73 -5.03
C TYR A 117 -2.45 -13.50 -6.03
N LYS A 118 -1.13 -13.54 -5.83
CA LYS A 118 -0.25 -14.32 -6.70
C LYS A 118 -0.51 -15.81 -6.60
N ASP A 119 -0.84 -16.28 -5.41
CA ASP A 119 -1.01 -17.72 -5.13
C ASP A 119 -2.44 -18.21 -5.33
N LEU A 120 -3.41 -17.33 -5.61
CA LEU A 120 -4.79 -17.75 -5.83
C LEU A 120 -4.92 -18.70 -7.02
N PRO A 121 -5.64 -19.84 -6.84
CA PRO A 121 -5.89 -20.75 -7.96
C PRO A 121 -6.72 -20.07 -9.05
N VAL A 122 -6.50 -20.47 -10.28
CA VAL A 122 -7.27 -19.98 -11.43
C VAL A 122 -8.77 -20.23 -11.22
N SER A 123 -9.12 -21.39 -10.66
CA SER A 123 -10.52 -21.73 -10.37
C SER A 123 -11.22 -20.69 -9.47
N THR A 124 -10.50 -20.16 -8.49
CA THR A 124 -11.01 -19.09 -7.62
C THR A 124 -11.16 -17.79 -8.39
N LEU A 125 -10.17 -17.45 -9.20
CA LEU A 125 -10.18 -16.20 -9.98
C LEU A 125 -11.24 -16.18 -11.07
N LYS A 126 -11.69 -17.34 -11.55
CA LYS A 126 -12.75 -17.45 -12.55
C LYS A 126 -14.13 -17.08 -11.97
N SER A 127 -14.33 -17.28 -10.68
CA SER A 127 -15.64 -17.08 -10.03
C SER A 127 -15.59 -15.87 -9.10
N ARG A 128 -16.44 -14.89 -9.37
CA ARG A 128 -16.55 -13.71 -8.50
C ARG A 128 -16.96 -14.08 -7.09
N LYS A 129 -17.83 -15.07 -6.97
CA LYS A 129 -18.32 -15.54 -5.67
C LYS A 129 -17.18 -16.18 -4.86
N LYS A 130 -16.41 -17.08 -5.50
CA LYS A 130 -15.27 -17.73 -4.84
C LYS A 130 -14.18 -16.73 -4.48
N LEU A 131 -13.91 -15.78 -5.37
CA LEU A 131 -12.92 -14.73 -5.13
C LEU A 131 -13.32 -13.86 -3.93
N LYS A 132 -14.58 -13.47 -3.87
CA LYS A 132 -15.10 -12.68 -2.74
C LYS A 132 -14.97 -13.45 -1.42
N ALA A 133 -15.30 -14.74 -1.43
CA ALA A 133 -15.16 -15.58 -0.26
C ALA A 133 -13.69 -15.72 0.18
N ALA A 134 -12.78 -15.89 -0.79
CA ALA A 134 -11.35 -16.00 -0.51
C ALA A 134 -10.79 -14.71 0.09
N LYS A 135 -11.21 -13.55 -0.41
CA LYS A 135 -10.81 -12.26 0.13
C LYS A 135 -11.30 -12.07 1.56
N ALA A 136 -12.54 -12.46 1.83
CA ALA A 136 -13.12 -12.36 3.17
C ALA A 136 -12.35 -13.24 4.16
N ALA A 137 -12.05 -14.48 3.77
CA ALA A 137 -11.28 -15.40 4.60
C ALA A 137 -9.87 -14.87 4.88
N PHE A 138 -9.21 -14.32 3.86
CA PHE A 138 -7.89 -13.71 4.02
C PHE A 138 -7.93 -12.52 5.00
N GLY A 139 -8.95 -11.68 4.90
CA GLY A 139 -9.14 -10.54 5.79
C GLY A 139 -9.32 -10.96 7.25
N GLU A 140 -10.01 -12.06 7.49
CA GLU A 140 -10.22 -12.59 8.84
C GLU A 140 -8.95 -13.14 9.46
N GLU A 141 -8.05 -13.70 8.64
CA GLU A 141 -6.79 -14.27 9.12
C GLU A 141 -5.74 -13.23 9.47
N ARG A 142 -5.90 -12.02 8.94
CA ARG A 142 -4.98 -10.93 9.24
C ARG A 142 -5.29 -10.30 10.58
#